data_2a348b95375e1b1f4fd80040149c7cd9
#
_entry.id   2a348b95375e1b1f4fd80040149c7cd9
#
_cell.length_a   1.000
_cell.length_b   1.000
_cell.length_c   1.000
_cell.angle_alpha   90.00
_cell.angle_beta   90.00
_cell.angle_gamma   90.00
#
_symmetry.space_group_name_H-M   'P 1'
#
loop_
_entity.id
_entity.type
_entity.pdbx_description
1 polymer ?
#
loop_
_entity_poly.entity_id
_entity_poly.type
_entity_poly.pdbx_seq_one_letter_code
_entity_poly.pdbx_strand_id
1 'polypeptide(L)'
;MKNKRAWIYLCFMILIVIIIGGICAANFGFRTSSPGFVSTEKLMQGISDKSIYAIAKFDDDTVWFLYKDDVVSDIEIKTAKQLTDIADITKWKSTKFKMTEDIYTQVCTSGIYYYSELPLSVNNIDSTLFFSVFGTVVIPLLMFFVFFFYIRKTMSTVSTSVSGVQDAKKSEVTFADVIGHDEIIEDLKQYIGILQNSDRLKKNHIRQPKGLLLTGSPGTGKTLLAKALAGEANVPFMYLNSSSVIDRYVGMGASNIRATFKKAREIAPCILFIDEIDAIGCSRENNSGRNSEDDKTLLALLQEMDGFADMAGVLVIGATNCPDKLDPALKRTGRFDREIHILPPRDKATRLKLLEHYTKDLSLSNDVDLEALAAQLDGFTGADIAYICNEAAIIAISKANSDEYQLVTNDFTEAVDKLLLKGNKRLAVVNKHDQIITAYHESGHAIAAILLGHKVIRATIHSTTSGVGGFVMQGSSENQMQTKQELEDQIRICYAGRASEYIKFKSDGITTGASNDIQKATSYIKAMVSSFGYDEESGLLDYAQLAPETTTGIITRINMLAHKYFNDVLTLLSASYDKVELLAEYLIKYGELTEQEINDLLEKGSL
;
A
#
# COMPACT_ATOMS: atom_id res chain seq x y z
N MET A 1 23.17 -20.69 0.66
CA MET A 1 23.42 -22.13 0.40
C MET A 1 22.30 -22.85 -0.37
N LYS A 2 21.03 -22.43 -0.32
CA LYS A 2 19.91 -23.08 -1.05
C LYS A 2 20.02 -23.02 -2.59
N ASN A 3 20.59 -21.95 -3.15
CA ASN A 3 20.73 -21.80 -4.61
C ASN A 3 21.76 -22.74 -5.26
N LYS A 4 22.80 -23.16 -4.52
CA LYS A 4 23.80 -24.13 -5.06
C LYS A 4 23.19 -25.51 -5.31
N ARG A 5 22.25 -25.96 -4.45
CA ARG A 5 21.60 -27.28 -4.62
C ARG A 5 20.66 -27.30 -5.83
N ALA A 6 19.91 -26.24 -6.09
CA ALA A 6 19.04 -26.15 -7.26
C ALA A 6 19.83 -26.18 -8.58
N TRP A 7 20.99 -25.52 -8.65
CA TRP A 7 21.91 -25.57 -9.79
C TRP A 7 22.52 -26.96 -9.98
N ILE A 8 22.84 -27.63 -8.88
CA ILE A 8 23.37 -29.02 -8.93
C ILE A 8 22.29 -29.96 -9.50
N TYR A 9 21.03 -29.86 -9.10
CA TYR A 9 19.94 -30.68 -9.66
C TYR A 9 19.67 -30.36 -11.13
N LEU A 10 19.74 -29.10 -11.55
CA LEU A 10 19.60 -28.71 -12.95
C LEU A 10 20.74 -29.27 -13.80
N CYS A 11 21.99 -29.14 -13.35
CA CYS A 11 23.16 -29.74 -14.03
C CYS A 11 23.09 -31.27 -14.09
N PHE A 12 22.59 -31.92 -13.02
CA PHE A 12 22.41 -33.35 -12.98
C PHE A 12 21.33 -33.83 -13.96
N MET A 13 20.22 -33.11 -14.08
CA MET A 13 19.16 -33.38 -15.07
C MET A 13 19.65 -33.19 -16.50
N ILE A 14 20.40 -32.14 -16.79
CA ILE A 14 20.99 -31.92 -18.11
C ILE A 14 22.00 -33.03 -18.44
N LEU A 15 22.79 -33.42 -17.45
CA LEU A 15 23.74 -34.52 -17.61
C LEU A 15 23.04 -35.86 -17.89
N ILE A 16 21.93 -36.16 -17.20
CA ILE A 16 21.11 -37.36 -17.45
C ILE A 16 20.53 -37.34 -18.87
N VAL A 17 20.00 -36.19 -19.33
CA VAL A 17 19.47 -36.06 -20.70
C VAL A 17 20.59 -36.25 -21.74
N ILE A 18 21.79 -35.72 -21.51
CA ILE A 18 22.96 -35.92 -22.39
C ILE A 18 23.41 -37.37 -22.37
N ILE A 19 23.43 -38.02 -21.20
CA ILE A 19 23.81 -39.43 -21.08
C ILE A 19 22.77 -40.34 -21.77
N ILE A 20 21.48 -40.11 -21.57
CA ILE A 20 20.42 -40.86 -22.24
C ILE A 20 20.46 -40.61 -23.75
N GLY A 21 20.64 -39.38 -24.20
CA GLY A 21 20.84 -39.04 -25.61
C GLY A 21 22.09 -39.69 -26.20
N GLY A 22 23.17 -39.72 -25.43
CA GLY A 22 24.44 -40.39 -25.82
C GLY A 22 24.31 -41.92 -25.87
N ILE A 23 23.61 -42.52 -24.91
CA ILE A 23 23.33 -43.97 -24.89
C ILE A 23 22.39 -44.35 -26.06
N CYS A 24 21.38 -43.56 -26.33
CA CYS A 24 20.52 -43.74 -27.50
C CYS A 24 21.32 -43.59 -28.81
N ALA A 25 22.17 -42.57 -28.93
CA ALA A 25 23.03 -42.39 -30.11
C ALA A 25 24.07 -43.51 -30.30
N ALA A 26 24.58 -44.07 -29.20
CA ALA A 26 25.55 -45.18 -29.25
C ALA A 26 24.91 -46.54 -29.52
N ASN A 27 23.71 -46.83 -28.99
CA ASN A 27 22.98 -48.08 -29.22
C ASN A 27 22.16 -48.06 -30.53
N PHE A 28 21.73 -46.92 -31.00
CA PHE A 28 21.15 -46.71 -32.32
C PHE A 28 22.22 -46.10 -33.23
N GLY A 29 23.31 -46.83 -33.42
CA GLY A 29 24.39 -46.37 -34.29
C GLY A 29 23.79 -45.89 -35.62
N PHE A 30 24.01 -44.63 -35.94
CA PHE A 30 23.72 -44.06 -37.25
C PHE A 30 24.58 -44.72 -38.30
N ARG A 31 24.28 -45.98 -38.65
CA ARG A 31 24.79 -46.60 -39.85
C ARG A 31 23.97 -46.13 -41.03
N THR A 32 24.25 -44.95 -41.53
CA THR A 32 23.88 -44.49 -42.84
C THR A 32 24.77 -45.18 -43.90
N SER A 33 24.73 -46.48 -43.96
CA SER A 33 25.35 -47.20 -45.07
C SER A 33 24.27 -47.41 -46.13
N SER A 34 24.03 -46.38 -46.92
CA SER A 34 23.31 -46.53 -48.17
C SER A 34 24.21 -47.30 -49.18
N PRO A 35 23.65 -48.24 -49.93
CA PRO A 35 24.40 -48.93 -50.99
C PRO A 35 24.96 -47.89 -51.98
N GLY A 36 26.19 -48.13 -52.40
CA GLY A 36 26.86 -47.22 -53.35
C GLY A 36 26.07 -47.10 -54.66
N PHE A 37 25.77 -45.88 -55.06
CA PHE A 37 25.03 -45.62 -56.32
C PHE A 37 25.93 -45.91 -57.52
N VAL A 38 25.41 -46.63 -58.52
CA VAL A 38 26.14 -47.04 -59.72
C VAL A 38 25.26 -46.72 -60.95
N SER A 39 25.90 -46.45 -62.10
CA SER A 39 25.17 -46.19 -63.33
C SER A 39 24.39 -47.40 -63.83
N THR A 40 23.27 -47.16 -64.49
CA THR A 40 22.42 -48.19 -65.09
C THR A 40 23.18 -49.06 -66.13
N GLU A 41 24.14 -48.45 -66.82
CA GLU A 41 25.01 -49.17 -67.77
C GLU A 41 25.78 -50.31 -67.11
N LYS A 42 26.33 -50.09 -65.92
CA LYS A 42 27.03 -51.09 -65.15
C LYS A 42 26.13 -52.23 -64.68
N LEU A 43 24.90 -51.96 -64.38
CA LEU A 43 23.89 -52.97 -64.07
C LEU A 43 23.61 -53.83 -65.31
N MET A 44 23.39 -53.21 -66.47
CA MET A 44 23.10 -53.89 -67.71
C MET A 44 24.29 -54.70 -68.19
N GLN A 45 25.52 -54.15 -68.06
CA GLN A 45 26.75 -54.90 -68.37
C GLN A 45 26.89 -56.10 -67.43
N GLY A 46 26.66 -55.90 -66.11
CA GLY A 46 26.74 -57.00 -65.13
C GLY A 46 25.73 -58.12 -65.34
N ILE A 47 24.56 -57.80 -65.89
CA ILE A 47 23.53 -58.78 -66.32
C ILE A 47 24.04 -59.54 -67.54
N SER A 48 24.57 -58.82 -68.54
CA SER A 48 25.14 -59.41 -69.77
C SER A 48 26.33 -60.37 -69.53
N ASP A 49 27.27 -59.91 -68.69
CA ASP A 49 28.50 -60.65 -68.35
C ASP A 49 28.28 -61.73 -67.27
N LYS A 50 27.02 -61.84 -66.76
CA LYS A 50 26.65 -62.77 -65.68
C LYS A 50 27.48 -62.58 -64.39
N SER A 51 28.01 -61.40 -64.18
CA SER A 51 28.79 -61.04 -62.98
C SER A 51 27.92 -60.68 -61.76
N ILE A 52 26.66 -60.48 -61.94
CA ILE A 52 25.68 -60.18 -60.86
C ILE A 52 25.22 -61.53 -60.28
N TYR A 53 25.18 -61.55 -58.92
CA TYR A 53 24.69 -62.70 -58.16
C TYR A 53 23.21 -62.60 -57.89
N ALA A 54 22.73 -61.39 -57.39
CA ALA A 54 21.38 -61.19 -57.03
C ALA A 54 20.94 -59.77 -57.38
N ILE A 55 19.66 -59.63 -57.72
CA ILE A 55 18.95 -58.34 -57.94
C ILE A 55 17.72 -58.31 -57.03
N ALA A 56 17.52 -57.24 -56.32
CA ALA A 56 16.37 -57.03 -55.48
C ALA A 56 15.68 -55.72 -55.88
N LYS A 57 14.36 -55.73 -56.04
CA LYS A 57 13.59 -54.52 -56.24
C LYS A 57 13.44 -53.78 -54.92
N PHE A 58 13.81 -52.50 -54.86
CA PHE A 58 13.67 -51.66 -53.66
C PHE A 58 12.37 -50.84 -53.72
N ASP A 59 12.16 -50.15 -54.82
CA ASP A 59 10.93 -49.44 -55.16
C ASP A 59 10.65 -49.53 -56.70
N ASP A 60 9.62 -48.83 -57.18
CA ASP A 60 9.26 -48.97 -58.61
C ASP A 60 10.33 -48.47 -59.59
N ASP A 61 11.22 -47.60 -59.15
CA ASP A 61 12.24 -46.97 -59.99
C ASP A 61 13.69 -47.26 -59.51
N THR A 62 13.88 -48.08 -58.46
CA THR A 62 15.21 -48.34 -57.87
C THR A 62 15.42 -49.83 -57.68
N VAL A 63 16.56 -50.32 -58.19
CA VAL A 63 16.97 -51.72 -58.06
C VAL A 63 18.29 -51.79 -57.31
N TRP A 64 18.40 -52.72 -56.40
CA TRP A 64 19.62 -53.03 -55.71
C TRP A 64 20.17 -54.32 -56.30
N PHE A 65 21.50 -54.39 -56.45
CA PHE A 65 22.17 -55.57 -57.00
C PHE A 65 23.46 -55.85 -56.31
N LEU A 66 23.84 -57.13 -56.32
CA LEU A 66 25.05 -57.64 -55.66
C LEU A 66 25.89 -58.37 -56.71
N TYR A 67 27.21 -58.05 -56.77
CA TYR A 67 28.12 -58.76 -57.63
C TYR A 67 28.52 -60.12 -57.03
N LYS A 68 28.92 -61.12 -57.88
CA LYS A 68 29.39 -62.46 -57.43
C LYS A 68 30.60 -62.36 -56.56
N ASP A 69 31.52 -61.46 -56.86
CA ASP A 69 32.79 -61.26 -56.09
C ASP A 69 32.58 -60.71 -54.68
N ASP A 70 31.37 -60.13 -54.41
CA ASP A 70 31.05 -59.58 -53.13
C ASP A 70 30.34 -60.57 -52.17
N VAL A 71 30.05 -61.76 -52.63
CA VAL A 71 29.38 -62.83 -51.89
C VAL A 71 30.41 -63.67 -51.10
N VAL A 72 30.18 -63.87 -49.82
CA VAL A 72 31.12 -64.47 -48.86
C VAL A 72 31.01 -66.02 -48.83
N SER A 73 29.93 -66.64 -49.35
CA SER A 73 29.74 -68.09 -49.30
C SER A 73 28.85 -68.62 -50.41
N ASP A 74 29.17 -69.79 -50.98
CA ASP A 74 28.37 -70.52 -52.01
C ASP A 74 27.18 -71.26 -51.38
N ILE A 75 26.30 -70.55 -50.70
CA ILE A 75 25.09 -71.10 -50.11
C ILE A 75 23.89 -70.87 -51.07
N GLU A 76 23.23 -71.95 -51.42
CA GLU A 76 22.01 -71.91 -52.22
C GLU A 76 20.93 -71.15 -51.45
N ILE A 77 20.58 -69.95 -51.93
CA ILE A 77 19.62 -69.03 -51.25
C ILE A 77 18.18 -69.48 -51.54
N LYS A 78 17.55 -70.09 -50.55
CA LYS A 78 16.14 -70.56 -50.67
C LYS A 78 15.13 -69.54 -50.21
N THR A 79 15.57 -68.54 -49.47
CA THR A 79 14.62 -67.48 -48.95
C THR A 79 15.32 -66.14 -48.95
N ALA A 80 14.51 -65.09 -49.20
CA ALA A 80 14.97 -63.70 -49.19
C ALA A 80 15.63 -63.27 -47.88
N LYS A 81 15.33 -63.90 -46.75
CA LYS A 81 15.91 -63.64 -45.44
C LYS A 81 17.39 -64.05 -45.35
N GLN A 82 17.80 -65.00 -46.16
CA GLN A 82 19.23 -65.52 -46.20
C GLN A 82 20.15 -64.55 -46.94
N LEU A 83 19.63 -63.63 -47.75
CA LEU A 83 20.41 -62.63 -48.48
C LEU A 83 21.15 -61.65 -47.58
N THR A 84 20.64 -61.35 -46.44
CA THR A 84 21.25 -60.41 -45.48
C THR A 84 22.42 -61.10 -44.71
N ASP A 85 22.43 -62.42 -44.66
CA ASP A 85 23.48 -63.21 -43.98
C ASP A 85 24.72 -63.46 -44.89
N ILE A 86 24.59 -63.26 -46.23
CA ILE A 86 25.59 -63.55 -47.22
C ILE A 86 26.48 -62.36 -47.59
N ALA A 87 25.94 -61.17 -47.54
CA ALA A 87 26.71 -59.96 -47.82
C ALA A 87 26.24 -58.75 -46.99
N ASP A 88 27.19 -57.99 -46.47
CA ASP A 88 26.90 -56.73 -45.76
C ASP A 88 26.18 -55.78 -46.73
N ILE A 89 25.18 -55.05 -46.22
CA ILE A 89 24.39 -54.07 -46.97
C ILE A 89 25.26 -53.02 -47.68
N THR A 90 26.47 -52.78 -47.18
CA THR A 90 27.43 -51.85 -47.79
C THR A 90 28.03 -52.34 -49.10
N LYS A 91 27.95 -53.65 -49.39
CA LYS A 91 28.42 -54.25 -50.64
C LYS A 91 27.41 -54.25 -51.73
N TRP A 92 26.13 -54.06 -51.39
CA TRP A 92 25.07 -53.85 -52.37
C TRP A 92 25.28 -52.52 -53.10
N LYS A 93 24.93 -52.54 -54.39
CA LYS A 93 24.93 -51.36 -55.26
C LYS A 93 23.49 -51.03 -55.61
N SER A 94 23.19 -49.75 -55.73
CA SER A 94 21.85 -49.29 -56.14
C SER A 94 21.92 -48.50 -57.44
N THR A 95 20.87 -48.59 -58.23
CA THR A 95 20.70 -47.77 -59.44
C THR A 95 19.23 -47.45 -59.66
N LYS A 96 18.95 -46.30 -60.24
CA LYS A 96 17.59 -45.98 -60.71
C LYS A 96 17.34 -46.72 -62.01
N PHE A 97 16.51 -47.70 -61.93
CA PHE A 97 16.22 -48.54 -63.07
C PHE A 97 14.81 -49.18 -62.94
N LYS A 98 13.99 -49.00 -63.94
CA LYS A 98 12.68 -49.64 -64.02
C LYS A 98 12.78 -50.98 -64.66
N MET A 99 12.45 -52.04 -63.95
CA MET A 99 12.49 -53.41 -64.44
C MET A 99 11.35 -53.61 -65.47
N THR A 100 11.69 -53.86 -66.71
CA THR A 100 10.75 -54.23 -67.77
C THR A 100 10.62 -55.74 -67.89
N GLU A 101 9.56 -56.24 -68.47
CA GLU A 101 9.26 -57.66 -68.59
C GLU A 101 10.37 -58.42 -69.38
N ASP A 102 10.92 -57.77 -70.43
CA ASP A 102 12.04 -58.33 -71.22
C ASP A 102 13.30 -58.50 -70.39
N ILE A 103 13.64 -57.49 -69.57
CA ILE A 103 14.81 -57.53 -68.74
C ILE A 103 14.64 -58.52 -67.56
N TYR A 104 13.40 -58.61 -67.03
CA TYR A 104 13.07 -59.63 -66.03
C TYR A 104 13.28 -61.03 -66.56
N THR A 105 12.83 -61.31 -67.80
CA THR A 105 13.00 -62.57 -68.47
C THR A 105 14.50 -62.85 -68.66
N GLN A 106 15.30 -61.86 -69.07
CA GLN A 106 16.75 -62.00 -69.28
C GLN A 106 17.48 -62.29 -67.96
N VAL A 107 17.10 -61.65 -66.86
CA VAL A 107 17.65 -61.86 -65.52
C VAL A 107 17.35 -63.28 -65.05
N CYS A 108 16.15 -63.77 -65.20
CA CYS A 108 15.73 -65.12 -64.82
C CYS A 108 16.47 -66.22 -65.67
N THR A 109 16.65 -65.97 -66.97
CA THR A 109 17.35 -66.91 -67.84
C THR A 109 18.87 -66.92 -67.69
N SER A 110 19.42 -65.85 -67.10
CA SER A 110 20.89 -65.73 -66.88
C SER A 110 21.38 -66.38 -65.57
N GLY A 111 20.47 -66.97 -64.78
CA GLY A 111 20.80 -67.59 -63.48
C GLY A 111 21.09 -66.61 -62.36
N ILE A 112 20.59 -65.40 -62.49
CA ILE A 112 20.68 -64.32 -61.44
C ILE A 112 19.50 -64.48 -60.52
N TYR A 113 19.72 -64.46 -59.22
CA TYR A 113 18.62 -64.47 -58.23
C TYR A 113 17.85 -63.14 -58.24
N TYR A 114 16.53 -63.18 -58.43
CA TYR A 114 15.68 -62.02 -58.42
C TYR A 114 14.74 -62.07 -57.25
N TYR A 115 14.64 -60.94 -56.53
CA TYR A 115 13.74 -60.77 -55.41
C TYR A 115 12.83 -59.55 -55.65
N SER A 116 11.54 -59.77 -55.53
CA SER A 116 10.52 -58.73 -55.76
C SER A 116 10.50 -57.70 -54.60
N GLU A 117 11.04 -58.04 -53.46
CA GLU A 117 11.16 -57.15 -52.31
C GLU A 117 12.50 -57.42 -51.62
N LEU A 118 13.14 -56.36 -51.13
CA LEU A 118 14.35 -56.50 -50.30
C LEU A 118 13.95 -57.09 -48.93
N PRO A 119 14.52 -58.22 -48.53
CA PRO A 119 14.20 -58.83 -47.24
C PRO A 119 14.92 -58.14 -46.08
N LEU A 120 15.10 -56.86 -46.19
CA LEU A 120 15.74 -56.08 -45.15
C LEU A 120 14.69 -55.77 -44.07
N SER A 121 14.64 -56.58 -43.04
CA SER A 121 14.20 -56.10 -41.76
C SER A 121 15.23 -55.10 -41.22
N VAL A 122 15.38 -54.00 -41.92
CA VAL A 122 16.00 -52.82 -41.30
C VAL A 122 15.06 -52.46 -40.19
N ASN A 123 15.43 -52.68 -38.96
CA ASN A 123 14.85 -51.99 -37.81
C ASN A 123 15.15 -50.51 -38.01
N ASN A 124 14.59 -49.90 -39.00
CA ASN A 124 14.40 -48.46 -39.09
C ASN A 124 13.37 -48.15 -38.02
N ILE A 125 13.82 -47.95 -36.81
CA ILE A 125 13.14 -47.02 -35.95
C ILE A 125 13.21 -45.74 -36.77
N ASP A 126 12.05 -45.42 -37.39
CA ASP A 126 11.88 -44.25 -38.23
C ASP A 126 12.50 -43.06 -37.47
N SER A 127 13.55 -42.46 -38.01
CA SER A 127 14.12 -41.26 -37.45
C SER A 127 13.03 -40.18 -37.28
N THR A 128 12.00 -40.24 -38.11
CA THR A 128 10.77 -39.44 -37.99
C THR A 128 9.97 -39.77 -36.73
N LEU A 129 9.88 -41.05 -36.30
CA LEU A 129 9.25 -41.44 -35.03
C LEU A 129 10.07 -40.98 -33.85
N PHE A 130 11.40 -41.08 -33.88
CA PHE A 130 12.28 -40.59 -32.83
C PHE A 130 12.18 -39.05 -32.67
N PHE A 131 12.29 -38.29 -33.77
CA PHE A 131 12.12 -36.83 -33.74
C PHE A 131 10.70 -36.41 -33.38
N SER A 132 9.68 -37.15 -33.78
CA SER A 132 8.30 -36.91 -33.38
C SER A 132 8.08 -37.10 -31.88
N VAL A 133 8.50 -38.21 -31.31
CA VAL A 133 8.38 -38.47 -29.85
C VAL A 133 9.24 -37.51 -29.05
N PHE A 134 10.45 -37.18 -29.50
CA PHE A 134 11.31 -36.22 -28.82
C PHE A 134 10.72 -34.81 -28.88
N GLY A 135 10.21 -34.39 -30.03
CA GLY A 135 9.58 -33.07 -30.21
C GLY A 135 8.24 -32.93 -29.50
N THR A 136 7.38 -33.94 -29.53
CA THR A 136 6.02 -33.88 -28.99
C THR A 136 5.90 -34.21 -27.51
N VAL A 137 6.81 -34.97 -26.94
CA VAL A 137 6.76 -35.42 -25.55
C VAL A 137 7.89 -34.85 -24.71
N VAL A 138 9.13 -35.01 -25.14
CA VAL A 138 10.31 -34.66 -24.31
C VAL A 138 10.48 -33.14 -24.19
N ILE A 139 10.38 -32.42 -25.31
CA ILE A 139 10.52 -30.94 -25.28
C ILE A 139 9.40 -30.27 -24.46
N PRO A 140 8.11 -30.57 -24.63
CA PRO A 140 7.05 -30.01 -23.80
C PRO A 140 7.16 -30.37 -22.32
N LEU A 141 7.60 -31.59 -22.00
CA LEU A 141 7.83 -32.02 -20.62
C LEU A 141 8.98 -31.24 -19.97
N LEU A 142 10.05 -30.99 -20.70
CA LEU A 142 11.19 -30.18 -20.28
C LEU A 142 10.80 -28.71 -20.11
N MET A 143 10.01 -28.15 -21.03
CA MET A 143 9.43 -26.81 -20.94
C MET A 143 8.50 -26.71 -19.74
N PHE A 144 7.66 -27.72 -19.48
CA PHE A 144 6.79 -27.78 -18.31
C PHE A 144 7.60 -27.76 -17.00
N PHE A 145 8.70 -28.53 -16.91
CA PHE A 145 9.58 -28.52 -15.74
C PHE A 145 10.28 -27.17 -15.55
N VAL A 146 10.80 -26.57 -16.63
CA VAL A 146 11.43 -25.24 -16.55
C VAL A 146 10.41 -24.20 -16.13
N PHE A 147 9.19 -24.22 -16.69
CA PHE A 147 8.10 -23.33 -16.35
C PHE A 147 7.61 -23.55 -14.90
N PHE A 148 7.49 -24.80 -14.47
CA PHE A 148 7.13 -25.14 -13.08
C PHE A 148 8.19 -24.65 -12.09
N PHE A 149 9.48 -24.83 -12.39
CA PHE A 149 10.56 -24.30 -11.57
C PHE A 149 10.63 -22.77 -11.60
N TYR A 150 10.35 -22.16 -12.74
CA TYR A 150 10.25 -20.69 -12.86
C TYR A 150 9.08 -20.16 -12.04
N ILE A 151 7.89 -20.75 -12.15
CA ILE A 151 6.72 -20.38 -11.31
C ILE A 151 7.04 -20.61 -9.83
N ARG A 152 7.59 -21.75 -9.48
CA ARG A 152 7.95 -22.03 -8.07
C ARG A 152 9.00 -21.06 -7.53
N LYS A 153 9.95 -20.61 -8.35
CA LYS A 153 10.93 -19.59 -7.97
C LYS A 153 10.29 -18.21 -7.86
N THR A 154 9.43 -17.80 -8.78
CA THR A 154 8.70 -16.53 -8.71
C THR A 154 7.69 -16.53 -7.56
N MET A 155 6.96 -17.60 -7.33
CA MET A 155 6.07 -17.71 -6.16
C MET A 155 6.84 -17.75 -4.83
N SER A 156 8.05 -18.32 -4.77
CA SER A 156 8.87 -18.29 -3.56
C SER A 156 9.51 -16.92 -3.31
N THR A 157 9.76 -16.11 -4.33
CA THR A 157 10.21 -14.72 -4.19
C THR A 157 9.04 -13.77 -3.85
N VAL A 158 7.85 -14.03 -4.34
CA VAL A 158 6.61 -13.31 -3.95
C VAL A 158 6.21 -13.64 -2.50
N SER A 159 6.48 -14.85 -2.01
CA SER A 159 6.18 -15.22 -0.62
C SER A 159 7.23 -14.78 0.41
N THR A 160 8.38 -14.22 -0.01
CA THR A 160 9.42 -13.73 0.92
C THR A 160 9.45 -12.22 1.11
N SER A 161 8.79 -11.43 0.26
CA SER A 161 8.49 -10.03 0.51
C SER A 161 7.02 -9.92 0.90
N VAL A 162 6.71 -9.99 2.18
CA VAL A 162 5.38 -9.64 2.69
C VAL A 162 5.18 -8.16 2.36
N SER A 163 4.31 -7.86 1.39
CA SER A 163 3.98 -6.47 1.01
C SER A 163 3.57 -5.70 2.25
N GLY A 164 4.24 -4.57 2.50
CA GLY A 164 3.90 -3.65 3.58
C GLY A 164 4.52 -3.93 4.94
N VAL A 165 5.32 -4.99 5.12
CA VAL A 165 6.06 -5.22 6.36
C VAL A 165 7.50 -4.75 6.23
N GLN A 166 7.87 -3.76 7.03
CA GLN A 166 9.27 -3.41 7.19
C GLN A 166 9.96 -4.45 8.09
N ASP A 167 11.21 -4.79 7.74
CA ASP A 167 11.99 -5.74 8.52
C ASP A 167 12.15 -5.27 9.96
N ALA A 168 12.08 -6.22 10.89
CA ALA A 168 12.24 -5.96 12.31
C ALA A 168 13.59 -5.30 12.59
N LYS A 169 13.56 -4.06 13.05
CA LYS A 169 14.75 -3.30 13.48
C LYS A 169 14.62 -2.96 14.95
N LYS A 170 15.74 -2.88 15.63
CA LYS A 170 15.75 -2.25 16.97
C LYS A 170 15.44 -0.78 16.81
N SER A 171 14.53 -0.27 17.63
CA SER A 171 14.25 1.16 17.70
C SER A 171 15.34 1.85 18.51
N GLU A 172 15.85 2.96 17.99
CA GLU A 172 16.77 3.85 18.73
C GLU A 172 15.98 4.87 19.58
N VAL A 173 14.68 5.04 19.29
CA VAL A 173 13.78 5.96 19.98
C VAL A 173 13.39 5.37 21.34
N THR A 174 13.47 6.18 22.38
CA THR A 174 13.12 5.85 23.77
C THR A 174 12.03 6.78 24.30
N PHE A 175 11.55 6.55 25.52
CA PHE A 175 10.58 7.46 26.14
C PHE A 175 11.15 8.85 26.44
N ALA A 176 12.47 9.03 26.47
CA ALA A 176 13.10 10.34 26.58
C ALA A 176 12.86 11.24 25.37
N ASP A 177 12.58 10.63 24.20
CA ASP A 177 12.30 11.33 22.93
C ASP A 177 10.81 11.70 22.78
N VAL A 178 9.95 11.29 23.73
CA VAL A 178 8.51 11.51 23.70
C VAL A 178 8.15 12.61 24.69
N ILE A 179 7.63 13.72 24.19
CA ILE A 179 7.28 14.89 25.01
C ILE A 179 5.75 14.99 25.12
N GLY A 180 5.26 15.26 26.34
CA GLY A 180 3.86 15.63 26.59
C GLY A 180 2.88 14.47 26.71
N HIS A 181 3.39 13.26 26.95
CA HIS A 181 2.57 12.06 27.15
C HIS A 181 2.97 11.30 28.42
N ASP A 182 3.34 12.03 29.48
CA ASP A 182 3.91 11.44 30.70
C ASP A 182 2.99 10.40 31.35
N GLU A 183 1.68 10.63 31.41
CA GLU A 183 0.69 9.70 31.95
C GLU A 183 0.60 8.41 31.08
N ILE A 184 0.61 8.58 29.75
CA ILE A 184 0.56 7.46 28.80
C ILE A 184 1.86 6.64 28.89
N ILE A 185 3.00 7.31 29.05
CA ILE A 185 4.30 6.65 29.22
C ILE A 185 4.28 5.78 30.48
N GLU A 186 3.72 6.27 31.59
CA GLU A 186 3.61 5.50 32.83
C GLU A 186 2.75 4.24 32.64
N ASP A 187 1.63 4.35 31.93
CA ASP A 187 0.80 3.20 31.55
C ASP A 187 1.55 2.21 30.66
N LEU A 188 2.34 2.71 29.70
CA LEU A 188 3.10 1.89 28.78
C LEU A 188 4.30 1.18 29.43
N LYS A 189 4.87 1.72 30.50
CA LYS A 189 5.97 1.06 31.25
C LYS A 189 5.58 -0.30 31.80
N GLN A 190 4.31 -0.55 32.11
CA GLN A 190 3.81 -1.86 32.53
C GLN A 190 4.06 -2.95 31.47
N TYR A 191 3.98 -2.59 30.18
CA TYR A 191 4.20 -3.53 29.08
C TYR A 191 5.66 -3.94 28.90
N ILE A 192 6.61 -3.10 29.34
CA ILE A 192 8.04 -3.44 29.34
C ILE A 192 8.29 -4.67 30.21
N GLY A 193 7.74 -4.66 31.43
CA GLY A 193 7.84 -5.80 32.34
C GLY A 193 7.20 -7.08 31.79
N ILE A 194 6.10 -6.94 31.03
CA ILE A 194 5.40 -8.05 30.39
C ILE A 194 6.27 -8.66 29.27
N LEU A 195 6.86 -7.81 28.41
CA LEU A 195 7.71 -8.24 27.29
C LEU A 195 9.00 -8.91 27.78
N GLN A 196 9.64 -8.32 28.78
CA GLN A 196 10.90 -8.82 29.33
C GLN A 196 10.75 -10.10 30.16
N ASN A 197 9.60 -10.29 30.83
CA ASN A 197 9.34 -11.43 31.72
C ASN A 197 8.32 -12.42 31.17
N SER A 198 8.17 -12.52 29.87
CA SER A 198 7.15 -13.36 29.21
C SER A 198 7.16 -14.83 29.68
N ASP A 199 8.34 -15.41 29.90
CA ASP A 199 8.49 -16.79 30.38
C ASP A 199 8.05 -16.97 31.84
N ARG A 200 8.29 -15.95 32.70
CA ARG A 200 7.88 -15.95 34.09
C ARG A 200 6.36 -15.86 34.22
N LEU A 201 5.72 -15.08 33.38
CA LEU A 201 4.25 -14.95 33.33
C LEU A 201 3.61 -16.26 32.87
N LYS A 202 4.18 -16.93 31.86
CA LYS A 202 3.74 -18.26 31.41
C LYS A 202 3.81 -19.29 32.56
N LYS A 203 4.93 -19.36 33.27
CA LYS A 203 5.11 -20.32 34.39
C LYS A 203 4.08 -20.12 35.50
N ASN A 204 3.62 -18.89 35.72
CA ASN A 204 2.63 -18.56 36.74
C ASN A 204 1.19 -18.56 36.21
N HIS A 205 0.93 -19.04 35.00
CA HIS A 205 -0.39 -19.08 34.36
C HIS A 205 -1.10 -17.71 34.28
N ILE A 206 -0.31 -16.61 34.26
CA ILE A 206 -0.84 -15.25 34.14
C ILE A 206 -1.09 -14.97 32.66
N ARG A 207 -2.31 -14.57 32.32
CA ARG A 207 -2.64 -14.16 30.95
C ARG A 207 -2.02 -12.79 30.66
N GLN A 208 -1.20 -12.74 29.62
CA GLN A 208 -0.63 -11.48 29.12
C GLN A 208 -1.69 -10.71 28.35
N PRO A 209 -1.77 -9.38 28.47
CA PRO A 209 -2.51 -8.56 27.54
C PRO A 209 -1.91 -8.75 26.13
N LYS A 210 -2.77 -8.96 25.15
CA LYS A 210 -2.35 -9.37 23.80
C LYS A 210 -2.19 -8.20 22.87
N GLY A 211 -3.08 -7.21 22.98
CA GLY A 211 -3.14 -6.08 22.09
C GLY A 211 -3.40 -4.77 22.81
N LEU A 212 -2.82 -3.72 22.28
CA LEU A 212 -3.00 -2.34 22.68
C LEU A 212 -3.50 -1.55 21.48
N LEU A 213 -4.59 -0.80 21.63
CA LEU A 213 -5.11 0.08 20.60
C LEU A 213 -4.78 1.53 20.96
N LEU A 214 -4.01 2.19 20.10
CA LEU A 214 -3.72 3.61 20.20
C LEU A 214 -4.69 4.38 19.30
N THR A 215 -5.49 5.26 19.89
CA THR A 215 -6.48 6.06 19.19
C THR A 215 -6.15 7.55 19.33
N GLY A 216 -6.59 8.38 18.39
CA GLY A 216 -6.38 9.84 18.46
C GLY A 216 -6.20 10.45 17.08
N SER A 217 -6.18 11.79 17.04
CA SER A 217 -6.02 12.56 15.82
C SER A 217 -4.71 12.23 15.09
N PRO A 218 -4.62 12.45 13.77
CA PRO A 218 -3.35 12.37 13.05
C PRO A 218 -2.31 13.30 13.69
N GLY A 219 -1.03 12.88 13.72
CA GLY A 219 0.06 13.72 14.22
C GLY A 219 0.22 13.79 15.75
N THR A 220 -0.56 13.03 16.52
CA THR A 220 -0.45 13.01 18.00
C THR A 220 0.66 12.11 18.54
N GLY A 221 1.43 11.44 17.69
CA GLY A 221 2.60 10.66 18.14
C GLY A 221 2.36 9.16 18.37
N LYS A 222 1.25 8.57 17.88
CA LYS A 222 0.92 7.14 18.03
C LYS A 222 2.07 6.21 17.64
N THR A 223 2.62 6.41 16.46
CA THR A 223 3.74 5.60 15.93
C THR A 223 5.04 5.86 16.71
N LEU A 224 5.26 7.10 17.16
CA LEU A 224 6.41 7.48 17.99
C LEU A 224 6.39 6.76 19.34
N LEU A 225 5.24 6.77 20.04
CA LEU A 225 5.04 6.06 21.29
C LEU A 225 5.28 4.55 21.19
N ALA A 226 4.78 3.93 20.09
CA ALA A 226 5.00 2.50 19.87
C ALA A 226 6.49 2.18 19.61
N LYS A 227 7.20 3.03 18.87
CA LYS A 227 8.66 2.91 18.66
C LYS A 227 9.43 3.14 19.97
N ALA A 228 9.04 4.11 20.77
CA ALA A 228 9.65 4.40 22.04
C ALA A 228 9.49 3.24 23.04
N LEU A 229 8.30 2.63 23.08
CA LEU A 229 8.08 1.43 23.88
C LEU A 229 8.99 0.26 23.45
N ALA A 230 9.20 0.08 22.15
CA ALA A 230 10.09 -0.97 21.63
C ALA A 230 11.56 -0.70 21.98
N GLY A 231 12.00 0.55 21.87
CA GLY A 231 13.36 0.96 22.26
C GLY A 231 13.61 0.80 23.74
N GLU A 232 12.69 1.25 24.58
CA GLU A 232 12.78 1.12 26.04
C GLU A 232 12.77 -0.34 26.51
N ALA A 233 11.92 -1.16 25.90
CA ALA A 233 11.88 -2.60 26.15
C ALA A 233 13.08 -3.36 25.52
N ASN A 234 13.85 -2.72 24.65
CA ASN A 234 14.96 -3.28 23.87
C ASN A 234 14.54 -4.52 23.06
N VAL A 235 13.37 -4.47 22.44
CA VAL A 235 12.82 -5.54 21.59
C VAL A 235 12.70 -5.07 20.13
N PRO A 236 12.72 -6.00 19.15
CA PRO A 236 12.50 -5.69 17.75
C PRO A 236 11.13 -5.05 17.51
N PHE A 237 11.09 -4.03 16.64
CA PHE A 237 9.89 -3.35 16.19
C PHE A 237 9.58 -3.75 14.76
N MET A 238 8.40 -4.34 14.54
CA MET A 238 7.86 -4.64 13.22
C MET A 238 6.76 -3.65 12.88
N TYR A 239 6.85 -3.03 11.72
CA TYR A 239 5.85 -2.09 11.23
C TYR A 239 5.04 -2.71 10.09
N LEU A 240 3.72 -2.69 10.22
CA LEU A 240 2.77 -3.09 9.20
C LEU A 240 1.84 -1.93 8.88
N ASN A 241 1.83 -1.46 7.64
CA ASN A 241 0.83 -0.52 7.16
C ASN A 241 -0.36 -1.31 6.61
N SER A 242 -1.54 -1.12 7.22
CA SER A 242 -2.76 -1.83 6.83
C SER A 242 -3.21 -1.53 5.41
N SER A 243 -3.05 -0.28 4.95
CA SER A 243 -3.42 0.13 3.59
C SER A 243 -2.62 -0.60 2.51
N SER A 244 -1.37 -1.00 2.82
CA SER A 244 -0.50 -1.76 1.90
C SER A 244 -0.77 -3.28 1.91
N VAL A 245 -1.52 -3.77 2.91
CA VAL A 245 -1.92 -5.19 3.00
C VAL A 245 -3.09 -5.49 2.07
N ILE A 246 -3.93 -4.48 1.79
CA ILE A 246 -5.07 -4.57 0.87
C ILE A 246 -4.54 -4.51 -0.57
N ASP A 247 -4.08 -5.64 -1.07
CA ASP A 247 -3.59 -5.75 -2.45
C ASP A 247 -4.74 -5.97 -3.44
N ARG A 248 -4.52 -5.58 -4.71
CA ARG A 248 -5.48 -5.76 -5.81
C ARG A 248 -5.76 -7.24 -6.15
N TYR A 249 -5.02 -8.18 -5.58
CA TYR A 249 -5.15 -9.61 -5.85
C TYR A 249 -5.93 -10.32 -4.74
N VAL A 250 -6.94 -11.06 -5.16
CA VAL A 250 -7.84 -11.85 -4.31
C VAL A 250 -7.06 -12.79 -3.38
N GLY A 251 -7.30 -12.71 -2.07
CA GLY A 251 -6.70 -13.59 -1.04
C GLY A 251 -5.31 -13.20 -0.56
N MET A 252 -4.66 -12.18 -1.11
CA MET A 252 -3.32 -11.76 -0.68
C MET A 252 -3.34 -11.11 0.71
N GLY A 253 -4.34 -10.30 1.04
CA GLY A 253 -4.44 -9.61 2.33
C GLY A 253 -4.42 -10.58 3.52
N ALA A 254 -5.27 -11.59 3.50
CA ALA A 254 -5.32 -12.61 4.55
C ALA A 254 -4.01 -13.41 4.64
N SER A 255 -3.36 -13.69 3.52
CA SER A 255 -2.06 -14.37 3.48
C SER A 255 -0.95 -13.52 4.09
N ASN A 256 -0.94 -12.21 3.79
CA ASN A 256 0.03 -11.25 4.31
C ASN A 256 -0.09 -11.12 5.83
N ILE A 257 -1.32 -11.02 6.37
CA ILE A 257 -1.57 -11.02 7.82
C ILE A 257 -0.97 -12.28 8.47
N ARG A 258 -1.31 -13.48 7.98
CA ARG A 258 -0.78 -14.74 8.54
C ARG A 258 0.75 -14.81 8.48
N ALA A 259 1.35 -14.39 7.37
CA ALA A 259 2.80 -14.37 7.20
C ALA A 259 3.48 -13.38 8.16
N THR A 260 2.87 -12.20 8.39
CA THR A 260 3.35 -11.18 9.34
C THR A 260 3.34 -11.71 10.76
N PHE A 261 2.23 -12.29 11.21
CA PHE A 261 2.11 -12.87 12.55
C PHE A 261 3.05 -14.07 12.74
N LYS A 262 3.24 -14.89 11.71
CA LYS A 262 4.24 -15.96 11.74
C LYS A 262 5.65 -15.41 11.94
N LYS A 263 6.03 -14.36 11.18
CA LYS A 263 7.33 -13.70 11.31
C LYS A 263 7.51 -13.09 12.71
N ALA A 264 6.47 -12.45 13.27
CA ALA A 264 6.49 -11.91 14.62
C ALA A 264 6.76 -13.00 15.68
N ARG A 265 6.11 -14.17 15.54
CA ARG A 265 6.37 -15.33 16.42
C ARG A 265 7.81 -15.85 16.33
N GLU A 266 8.41 -15.83 15.14
CA GLU A 266 9.78 -16.30 14.90
C GLU A 266 10.85 -15.41 15.56
N ILE A 267 10.54 -14.11 15.76
CA ILE A 267 11.47 -13.11 16.33
C ILE A 267 11.11 -12.66 17.74
N ALA A 268 10.11 -13.28 18.36
CA ALA A 268 9.69 -12.93 19.72
C ALA A 268 10.87 -13.04 20.74
N PRO A 269 10.97 -12.11 21.73
CA PRO A 269 10.01 -11.06 22.04
C PRO A 269 10.08 -9.87 21.07
N CYS A 270 8.92 -9.34 20.64
CA CYS A 270 8.86 -8.21 19.71
C CYS A 270 7.55 -7.41 19.84
N ILE A 271 7.53 -6.21 19.26
CA ILE A 271 6.32 -5.42 19.07
C ILE A 271 5.94 -5.48 17.60
N LEU A 272 4.68 -5.87 17.33
CA LEU A 272 4.06 -5.76 16.01
C LEU A 272 3.13 -4.55 16.00
N PHE A 273 3.52 -3.50 15.32
CA PHE A 273 2.73 -2.29 15.16
C PHE A 273 1.95 -2.33 13.85
N ILE A 274 0.64 -2.15 13.94
CA ILE A 274 -0.30 -2.14 12.80
C ILE A 274 -0.85 -0.73 12.68
N ASP A 275 -0.38 0.01 11.69
CA ASP A 275 -0.83 1.39 11.45
C ASP A 275 -2.09 1.41 10.58
N GLU A 276 -2.92 2.43 10.77
CA GLU A 276 -4.19 2.60 10.04
C GLU A 276 -5.06 1.34 10.07
N ILE A 277 -5.20 0.73 11.27
CA ILE A 277 -5.91 -0.55 11.41
C ILE A 277 -7.36 -0.48 10.93
N ASP A 278 -7.96 0.70 10.88
CA ASP A 278 -9.28 0.97 10.34
C ASP A 278 -9.37 0.63 8.83
N ALA A 279 -8.28 0.66 8.07
CA ALA A 279 -8.30 0.22 6.68
C ALA A 279 -8.75 -1.25 6.52
N ILE A 280 -8.34 -2.15 7.43
CA ILE A 280 -8.72 -3.56 7.41
C ILE A 280 -9.79 -3.91 8.45
N GLY A 281 -9.93 -3.09 9.48
CA GLY A 281 -10.74 -3.33 10.68
C GLY A 281 -12.11 -2.66 10.71
N CYS A 282 -12.59 -2.03 9.63
CA CYS A 282 -13.89 -1.37 9.62
C CYS A 282 -15.07 -2.31 9.87
N SER A 283 -16.11 -1.80 10.54
CA SER A 283 -17.35 -2.52 10.79
C SER A 283 -18.16 -2.75 9.50
N ARG A 284 -18.91 -3.85 9.46
CA ARG A 284 -19.73 -4.27 8.30
C ARG A 284 -20.91 -3.33 8.03
N GLU A 285 -21.43 -2.69 9.08
CA GLU A 285 -22.63 -1.84 9.01
C GLU A 285 -22.37 -0.49 8.32
N ASN A 286 -21.15 -0.01 8.33
CA ASN A 286 -20.80 1.33 7.85
C ASN A 286 -20.36 1.40 6.38
N ASN A 287 -20.32 0.27 5.62
CA ASN A 287 -19.72 0.27 4.30
C ASN A 287 -20.47 -0.62 3.29
N SER A 288 -21.47 -0.07 2.62
CA SER A 288 -22.26 -0.76 1.58
C SER A 288 -21.50 -1.12 0.28
N GLY A 289 -20.19 -0.81 0.22
CA GLY A 289 -19.32 -1.09 -0.94
C GLY A 289 -18.13 -2.01 -0.65
N ARG A 290 -18.12 -2.71 0.51
CA ARG A 290 -16.99 -3.54 0.91
C ARG A 290 -16.89 -4.82 0.09
N ASN A 291 -15.69 -5.13 -0.39
CA ASN A 291 -15.42 -6.37 -1.11
C ASN A 291 -15.32 -7.56 -0.14
N SER A 292 -15.73 -8.74 -0.55
CA SER A 292 -15.59 -9.99 0.24
C SER A 292 -14.16 -10.30 0.69
N GLU A 293 -13.16 -9.66 0.10
CA GLU A 293 -11.74 -9.79 0.42
C GLU A 293 -11.33 -9.03 1.69
N ASP A 294 -11.91 -7.86 1.93
CA ASP A 294 -11.66 -7.08 3.14
C ASP A 294 -12.15 -7.85 4.38
N ASP A 295 -13.31 -8.52 4.25
CA ASP A 295 -13.85 -9.38 5.30
C ASP A 295 -12.95 -10.58 5.59
N LYS A 296 -12.33 -11.18 4.57
CA LYS A 296 -11.37 -12.28 4.75
C LYS A 296 -10.10 -11.82 5.44
N THR A 297 -9.64 -10.60 5.15
CA THR A 297 -8.46 -10.01 5.77
C THR A 297 -8.72 -9.70 7.24
N LEU A 298 -9.87 -9.09 7.57
CA LEU A 298 -10.30 -8.87 8.95
C LEU A 298 -10.42 -10.21 9.70
N LEU A 299 -11.08 -11.21 9.08
CA LEU A 299 -11.24 -12.53 9.71
C LEU A 299 -9.89 -13.19 10.00
N ALA A 300 -8.91 -13.04 9.09
CA ALA A 300 -7.55 -13.54 9.29
C ALA A 300 -6.86 -12.83 10.47
N LEU A 301 -7.01 -11.50 10.58
CA LEU A 301 -6.49 -10.73 11.72
C LEU A 301 -7.10 -11.21 13.04
N LEU A 302 -8.43 -11.36 13.09
CA LEU A 302 -9.13 -11.84 14.27
C LEU A 302 -8.68 -13.25 14.65
N GLN A 303 -8.51 -14.15 13.69
CA GLN A 303 -8.03 -15.53 13.91
C GLN A 303 -6.58 -15.55 14.44
N GLU A 304 -5.70 -14.73 13.88
CA GLU A 304 -4.32 -14.64 14.36
C GLU A 304 -4.27 -14.06 15.78
N MET A 305 -5.10 -13.11 16.11
CA MET A 305 -5.21 -12.56 17.46
C MET A 305 -5.85 -13.53 18.45
N ASP A 306 -6.81 -14.36 18.05
CA ASP A 306 -7.44 -15.38 18.90
C ASP A 306 -6.54 -16.60 19.10
N GLY A 307 -5.81 -17.03 18.08
CA GLY A 307 -4.86 -18.16 18.09
C GLY A 307 -3.63 -17.98 19.00
N PHE A 308 -3.64 -16.98 19.81
CA PHE A 308 -2.55 -16.45 20.63
C PHE A 308 -2.14 -17.32 21.86
N ALA A 309 -2.64 -18.51 22.02
CA ALA A 309 -2.18 -19.40 23.11
C ALA A 309 -0.65 -19.67 23.03
N ASP A 310 -0.05 -19.59 21.82
CA ASP A 310 1.36 -19.86 21.56
C ASP A 310 2.23 -18.60 21.35
N MET A 311 1.68 -17.38 21.52
CA MET A 311 2.38 -16.12 21.22
C MET A 311 2.91 -15.39 22.46
N ALA A 312 3.58 -16.08 23.35
CA ALA A 312 4.29 -15.40 24.42
C ALA A 312 5.44 -14.55 23.84
N GLY A 313 5.46 -13.28 24.26
CA GLY A 313 6.50 -12.34 23.87
C GLY A 313 6.17 -11.45 22.66
N VAL A 314 5.00 -11.60 22.02
CA VAL A 314 4.56 -10.64 20.98
C VAL A 314 3.49 -9.72 21.55
N LEU A 315 3.74 -8.41 21.49
CA LEU A 315 2.74 -7.38 21.78
C LEU A 315 2.27 -6.78 20.46
N VAL A 316 0.96 -6.86 20.18
CA VAL A 316 0.36 -6.22 19.01
C VAL A 316 -0.14 -4.84 19.40
N ILE A 317 0.28 -3.82 18.68
CA ILE A 317 -0.19 -2.44 18.88
C ILE A 317 -0.89 -2.00 17.60
N GLY A 318 -2.20 -1.76 17.67
CA GLY A 318 -2.97 -1.14 16.59
C GLY A 318 -3.02 0.36 16.75
N ALA A 319 -2.97 1.11 15.64
CA ALA A 319 -3.19 2.55 15.63
C ALA A 319 -4.32 2.93 14.67
N THR A 320 -5.20 3.84 15.10
CA THR A 320 -6.29 4.36 14.27
C THR A 320 -6.60 5.82 14.59
N ASN A 321 -7.06 6.54 13.58
CA ASN A 321 -7.62 7.88 13.72
C ASN A 321 -9.16 7.86 13.85
N CYS A 322 -9.79 6.71 13.57
CA CYS A 322 -11.24 6.56 13.52
C CYS A 322 -11.69 5.35 14.36
N PRO A 323 -11.63 5.41 15.70
CA PRO A 323 -11.96 4.27 16.57
C PRO A 323 -13.42 3.81 16.43
N ASP A 324 -14.34 4.71 16.05
CA ASP A 324 -15.76 4.41 15.89
C ASP A 324 -16.07 3.58 14.63
N LYS A 325 -15.16 3.58 13.67
CA LYS A 325 -15.30 2.76 12.45
C LYS A 325 -14.85 1.33 12.62
N LEU A 326 -14.11 1.02 13.71
CA LEU A 326 -13.58 -0.32 13.93
C LEU A 326 -14.69 -1.33 14.27
N ASP A 327 -14.53 -2.55 13.74
CA ASP A 327 -15.39 -3.66 14.09
C ASP A 327 -15.32 -3.93 15.61
N PRO A 328 -16.45 -3.96 16.33
CA PRO A 328 -16.46 -4.21 17.77
C PRO A 328 -15.76 -5.52 18.17
N ALA A 329 -15.68 -6.47 17.26
CA ALA A 329 -14.95 -7.72 17.49
C ALA A 329 -13.46 -7.51 17.77
N LEU A 330 -12.83 -6.49 17.21
CA LEU A 330 -11.43 -6.16 17.48
C LEU A 330 -11.20 -5.64 18.91
N LYS A 331 -12.19 -4.95 19.49
CA LYS A 331 -12.13 -4.36 20.85
C LYS A 331 -12.52 -5.37 21.97
N ARG A 332 -12.81 -6.65 21.62
CA ARG A 332 -13.15 -7.68 22.62
C ARG A 332 -11.93 -8.14 23.39
N THR A 333 -12.15 -8.47 24.67
CA THR A 333 -11.12 -9.06 25.55
C THR A 333 -10.44 -10.27 24.88
N GLY A 334 -9.12 -10.29 24.93
CA GLY A 334 -8.29 -11.30 24.25
C GLY A 334 -7.77 -10.86 22.89
N ARG A 335 -8.09 -9.64 22.43
CA ARG A 335 -7.61 -9.02 21.20
C ARG A 335 -6.96 -7.69 21.54
N PHE A 336 -7.58 -6.54 21.27
CA PHE A 336 -7.11 -5.26 21.78
C PHE A 336 -7.74 -5.03 23.17
N ASP A 337 -7.05 -5.52 24.19
CA ASP A 337 -7.54 -5.55 25.57
C ASP A 337 -7.59 -4.16 26.20
N ARG A 338 -6.77 -3.24 25.73
CA ARG A 338 -6.70 -1.85 26.20
C ARG A 338 -6.72 -0.88 25.05
N GLU A 339 -7.44 0.20 25.26
CA GLU A 339 -7.49 1.35 24.35
C GLU A 339 -6.88 2.56 25.08
N ILE A 340 -5.90 3.20 24.45
CA ILE A 340 -5.27 4.44 24.94
C ILE A 340 -5.58 5.55 23.95
N HIS A 341 -6.24 6.59 24.44
CA HIS A 341 -6.57 7.76 23.63
C HIS A 341 -5.47 8.82 23.75
N ILE A 342 -4.84 9.13 22.61
CA ILE A 342 -3.73 10.08 22.54
C ILE A 342 -4.26 11.41 22.03
N LEU A 343 -4.17 12.41 22.86
CA LEU A 343 -4.66 13.75 22.60
C LEU A 343 -3.54 14.69 22.16
N PRO A 344 -3.85 15.76 21.42
CA PRO A 344 -2.91 16.86 21.19
C PRO A 344 -2.43 17.47 22.52
N PRO A 345 -1.26 18.12 22.56
CA PRO A 345 -0.74 18.79 23.75
C PRO A 345 -1.69 19.91 24.18
N ARG A 346 -2.32 19.74 25.38
CA ARG A 346 -3.35 20.66 25.88
C ARG A 346 -2.79 21.88 26.61
N ASP A 347 -1.77 21.67 27.44
CA ASP A 347 -1.17 22.70 28.26
C ASP A 347 -0.07 23.46 27.52
N LYS A 348 0.03 24.75 27.80
CA LYS A 348 1.05 25.65 27.26
C LYS A 348 2.47 25.14 27.55
N ALA A 349 2.69 24.56 28.76
CA ALA A 349 4.00 24.05 29.17
C ALA A 349 4.47 22.90 28.27
N THR A 350 3.59 21.99 27.90
CA THR A 350 3.91 20.88 26.97
C THR A 350 4.22 21.41 25.57
N ARG A 351 3.43 22.36 25.07
CA ARG A 351 3.70 22.99 23.77
C ARG A 351 5.05 23.73 23.77
N LEU A 352 5.37 24.41 24.86
CA LEU A 352 6.68 25.06 25.01
C LEU A 352 7.82 24.05 24.96
N LYS A 353 7.73 22.93 25.70
CA LYS A 353 8.74 21.85 25.65
C LYS A 353 8.90 21.27 24.23
N LEU A 354 7.81 21.12 23.48
CA LEU A 354 7.87 20.67 22.09
C LEU A 354 8.57 21.69 21.19
N LEU A 355 8.27 22.99 21.35
CA LEU A 355 8.95 24.06 20.63
C LEU A 355 10.45 24.08 20.95
N GLU A 356 10.82 24.04 22.22
CA GLU A 356 12.22 23.97 22.66
C GLU A 356 12.94 22.76 22.06
N HIS A 357 12.28 21.59 22.02
CA HIS A 357 12.84 20.38 21.43
C HIS A 357 13.11 20.53 19.93
N TYR A 358 12.12 21.02 19.17
CA TYR A 358 12.25 21.14 17.72
C TYR A 358 13.08 22.35 17.26
N THR A 359 13.30 23.32 18.13
CA THR A 359 14.17 24.49 17.84
C THR A 359 15.57 24.38 18.42
N LYS A 360 15.89 23.30 19.16
CA LYS A 360 17.16 23.11 19.89
C LYS A 360 18.40 23.31 19.01
N ASP A 361 18.35 22.82 17.77
CA ASP A 361 19.47 22.88 16.83
C ASP A 361 19.31 24.02 15.80
N LEU A 362 18.33 24.92 16.00
CA LEU A 362 18.05 26.05 15.13
C LEU A 362 18.60 27.36 15.73
N SER A 363 19.04 28.28 14.87
CA SER A 363 19.52 29.58 15.31
C SER A 363 18.33 30.54 15.47
N LEU A 364 17.94 30.82 16.70
CA LEU A 364 16.85 31.74 17.03
C LEU A 364 17.38 33.16 17.23
N SER A 365 16.64 34.13 16.77
CA SER A 365 16.86 35.57 17.07
C SER A 365 16.31 35.91 18.45
N ASN A 366 16.82 37.00 19.05
CA ASN A 366 16.40 37.45 20.38
C ASN A 366 14.95 37.95 20.44
N ASP A 367 14.29 38.19 19.32
CA ASP A 367 12.88 38.60 19.24
C ASP A 367 11.90 37.44 19.35
N VAL A 368 12.39 36.17 19.28
CA VAL A 368 11.52 35.00 19.32
C VAL A 368 11.18 34.66 20.77
N ASP A 369 9.92 34.88 21.10
CA ASP A 369 9.34 34.45 22.38
C ASP A 369 8.62 33.11 22.19
N LEU A 370 9.29 32.01 22.58
CA LEU A 370 8.72 30.67 22.49
C LEU A 370 7.50 30.46 23.43
N GLU A 371 7.43 31.21 24.53
CA GLU A 371 6.27 31.14 25.42
C GLU A 371 5.03 31.76 24.80
N ALA A 372 5.19 32.93 24.17
CA ALA A 372 4.11 33.58 23.43
C ALA A 372 3.66 32.71 22.27
N LEU A 373 4.60 32.09 21.55
CA LEU A 373 4.32 31.16 20.45
C LEU A 373 3.59 29.91 20.96
N ALA A 374 4.00 29.31 22.09
CA ALA A 374 3.31 28.18 22.71
C ALA A 374 1.86 28.48 23.09
N ALA A 375 1.56 29.74 23.49
CA ALA A 375 0.19 30.17 23.76
C ALA A 375 -0.65 30.26 22.48
N GLN A 376 -0.05 30.68 21.36
CA GLN A 376 -0.73 30.78 20.05
C GLN A 376 -1.02 29.43 19.39
N LEU A 377 -0.18 28.40 19.68
CA LEU A 377 -0.29 27.06 19.05
C LEU A 377 -1.25 26.14 19.80
N ASP A 378 -2.27 26.68 20.42
CA ASP A 378 -3.29 25.87 21.06
C ASP A 378 -4.14 25.09 20.05
N GLY A 379 -4.43 23.81 20.37
CA GLY A 379 -5.13 22.90 19.45
C GLY A 379 -4.25 22.24 18.37
N PHE A 380 -2.99 22.65 18.23
CA PHE A 380 -2.05 22.03 17.30
C PHE A 380 -1.48 20.72 17.84
N THR A 381 -1.27 19.75 16.94
CA THR A 381 -0.64 18.48 17.30
C THR A 381 0.89 18.60 17.40
N GLY A 382 1.54 17.59 17.97
CA GLY A 382 3.01 17.55 18.00
C GLY A 382 3.63 17.56 16.59
N ALA A 383 2.98 16.95 15.62
CA ALA A 383 3.43 16.99 14.23
C ALA A 383 3.25 18.36 13.59
N ASP A 384 2.19 19.09 13.94
CA ASP A 384 1.97 20.46 13.46
C ASP A 384 3.05 21.39 14.01
N ILE A 385 3.40 21.27 15.30
CA ILE A 385 4.46 22.05 15.94
C ILE A 385 5.83 21.76 15.29
N ALA A 386 6.13 20.48 15.05
CA ALA A 386 7.34 20.08 14.33
C ALA A 386 7.39 20.65 12.92
N TYR A 387 6.26 20.61 12.20
CA TYR A 387 6.14 21.19 10.87
C TYR A 387 6.38 22.70 10.90
N ILE A 388 5.76 23.43 11.84
CA ILE A 388 5.92 24.89 11.98
C ILE A 388 7.39 25.25 12.22
N CYS A 389 8.09 24.55 13.12
CA CYS A 389 9.52 24.81 13.38
C CYS A 389 10.38 24.57 12.15
N ASN A 390 10.14 23.47 11.44
CA ASN A 390 10.88 23.16 10.21
C ASN A 390 10.57 24.14 9.08
N GLU A 391 9.30 24.50 8.89
CA GLU A 391 8.88 25.44 7.85
C GLU A 391 9.41 26.85 8.12
N ALA A 392 9.41 27.30 9.38
CA ALA A 392 10.00 28.57 9.77
C ALA A 392 11.51 28.61 9.43
N ALA A 393 12.23 27.51 9.67
CA ALA A 393 13.65 27.39 9.29
C ALA A 393 13.84 27.49 7.78
N ILE A 394 12.99 26.79 6.98
CA ILE A 394 13.03 26.87 5.51
C ILE A 394 12.76 28.30 5.02
N ILE A 395 11.80 28.99 5.64
CA ILE A 395 11.47 30.39 5.31
C ILE A 395 12.67 31.30 5.63
N ALA A 396 13.26 31.17 6.82
CA ALA A 396 14.43 31.98 7.22
C ALA A 396 15.61 31.76 6.26
N ILE A 397 15.93 30.50 5.94
CA ILE A 397 17.00 30.17 4.98
C ILE A 397 16.70 30.74 3.59
N SER A 398 15.44 30.68 3.15
CA SER A 398 15.05 31.20 1.82
C SER A 398 15.15 32.72 1.71
N LYS A 399 15.06 33.45 2.83
CA LYS A 399 15.21 34.90 2.93
C LYS A 399 16.67 35.32 3.14
N ALA A 400 17.49 34.44 3.69
CA ALA A 400 18.91 34.73 3.93
C ALA A 400 19.70 34.73 2.62
N ASN A 401 20.59 35.72 2.46
CA ASN A 401 21.51 35.80 1.33
C ASN A 401 22.87 35.11 1.61
N SER A 402 23.00 34.43 2.75
CA SER A 402 24.22 33.78 3.23
C SER A 402 23.88 32.43 3.92
N ASP A 403 24.91 31.65 4.19
CA ASP A 403 24.76 30.38 4.93
C ASP A 403 24.38 30.60 6.42
N GLU A 404 24.54 31.83 6.92
CA GLU A 404 24.10 32.21 8.27
C GLU A 404 22.67 32.75 8.20
N TYR A 405 21.78 32.10 8.96
CA TYR A 405 20.37 32.50 9.10
C TYR A 405 20.00 32.55 10.58
N GLN A 406 19.03 33.38 10.91
CA GLN A 406 18.37 33.41 12.20
C GLN A 406 16.87 33.44 12.00
N LEU A 407 16.16 32.62 12.76
CA LEU A 407 14.70 32.60 12.77
C LEU A 407 14.20 33.80 13.56
N VAL A 408 13.31 34.55 12.97
CA VAL A 408 12.58 35.65 13.62
C VAL A 408 11.12 35.27 13.86
N THR A 409 10.44 35.96 14.76
CA THR A 409 9.02 35.70 15.09
C THR A 409 8.12 35.67 13.85
N ASN A 410 8.40 36.53 12.86
CA ASN A 410 7.63 36.56 11.62
C ASN A 410 7.73 35.28 10.78
N ASP A 411 8.85 34.54 10.85
CA ASP A 411 9.02 33.27 10.12
C ASP A 411 8.12 32.18 10.69
N PHE A 412 7.96 32.14 12.00
CA PHE A 412 7.01 31.25 12.68
C PHE A 412 5.56 31.61 12.32
N THR A 413 5.24 32.90 12.32
CA THR A 413 3.91 33.38 11.91
C THR A 413 3.56 32.96 10.49
N GLU A 414 4.50 33.13 9.55
CA GLU A 414 4.34 32.70 8.17
C GLU A 414 4.20 31.16 8.04
N ALA A 415 4.94 30.40 8.85
CA ALA A 415 4.83 28.94 8.88
C ALA A 415 3.45 28.47 9.41
N VAL A 416 2.93 29.11 10.45
CA VAL A 416 1.57 28.87 10.98
C VAL A 416 0.53 29.14 9.90
N ASP A 417 0.67 30.25 9.18
CA ASP A 417 -0.23 30.60 8.09
C ASP A 417 -0.22 29.55 6.98
N LYS A 418 0.95 29.09 6.58
CA LYS A 418 1.08 28.02 5.57
C LYS A 418 0.36 26.75 5.98
N LEU A 419 0.45 26.38 7.26
CA LEU A 419 -0.22 25.19 7.79
C LEU A 419 -1.75 25.37 7.82
N LEU A 420 -2.25 26.46 8.38
CA LEU A 420 -3.67 26.72 8.53
C LEU A 420 -4.37 26.90 7.17
N LEU A 421 -3.73 27.60 6.27
CA LEU A 421 -4.28 27.95 4.96
C LEU A 421 -4.01 26.87 3.90
N LYS A 422 -3.29 25.81 4.24
CA LYS A 422 -2.89 24.71 3.33
C LYS A 422 -2.30 25.22 2.00
N GLY A 423 -1.51 26.29 2.06
CA GLY A 423 -0.90 26.86 0.87
C GLY A 423 -0.14 28.16 1.11
N ASN A 424 0.59 28.61 0.10
CA ASN A 424 1.33 29.86 0.15
C ASN A 424 0.38 31.07 -0.02
N LYS A 425 0.72 32.19 0.63
CA LYS A 425 0.02 33.48 0.39
C LYS A 425 0.02 33.77 -1.12
N ARG A 426 -1.11 34.14 -1.69
CA ARG A 426 -1.17 34.59 -3.08
C ARG A 426 -0.50 35.96 -3.18
N LEU A 427 0.54 36.03 -4.01
CA LEU A 427 1.16 37.29 -4.40
C LEU A 427 0.34 38.03 -5.48
N ALA A 428 -0.67 37.37 -6.06
CA ALA A 428 -1.52 37.97 -7.09
C ALA A 428 -2.50 38.97 -6.48
N VAL A 429 -2.73 40.06 -7.20
CA VAL A 429 -3.73 41.08 -6.84
C VAL A 429 -5.09 40.43 -6.69
N VAL A 430 -5.54 40.27 -5.44
CA VAL A 430 -6.90 39.87 -5.14
C VAL A 430 -7.81 40.95 -5.66
N ASN A 431 -8.95 40.58 -6.28
CA ASN A 431 -9.96 41.55 -6.68
C ASN A 431 -10.35 42.38 -5.44
N LYS A 432 -10.26 43.70 -5.55
CA LYS A 432 -10.58 44.59 -4.43
C LYS A 432 -11.99 44.34 -3.86
N HIS A 433 -12.91 43.90 -4.70
CA HIS A 433 -14.26 43.56 -4.29
C HIS A 433 -14.25 42.33 -3.36
N ASP A 434 -13.55 41.27 -3.72
CA ASP A 434 -13.44 40.04 -2.92
C ASP A 434 -12.71 40.32 -1.60
N GLN A 435 -11.70 41.20 -1.61
CA GLN A 435 -10.99 41.63 -0.41
C GLN A 435 -11.91 42.33 0.59
N ILE A 436 -12.77 43.20 0.10
CA ILE A 436 -13.75 43.90 0.94
C ILE A 436 -14.74 42.92 1.55
N ILE A 437 -15.26 41.98 0.75
CA ILE A 437 -16.21 40.97 1.26
C ILE A 437 -15.55 40.12 2.33
N THR A 438 -14.32 39.61 2.06
CA THR A 438 -13.57 38.84 3.03
C THR A 438 -13.31 39.60 4.33
N ALA A 439 -12.94 40.88 4.24
CA ALA A 439 -12.71 41.70 5.43
C ALA A 439 -13.97 41.83 6.32
N TYR A 440 -15.14 42.07 5.74
CA TYR A 440 -16.38 42.09 6.49
C TYR A 440 -16.77 40.72 7.04
N HIS A 441 -16.51 39.64 6.31
CA HIS A 441 -16.73 38.26 6.73
C HIS A 441 -15.89 37.92 7.97
N GLU A 442 -14.57 38.12 7.90
CA GLU A 442 -13.64 37.82 9.00
C GLU A 442 -13.90 38.77 10.21
N SER A 443 -14.21 40.03 9.96
CA SER A 443 -14.59 40.96 11.03
C SER A 443 -15.87 40.52 11.75
N GLY A 444 -16.82 39.95 11.04
CA GLY A 444 -18.00 39.33 11.63
C GLY A 444 -17.66 38.24 12.62
N HIS A 445 -16.79 37.29 12.22
CA HIS A 445 -16.30 36.21 13.09
C HIS A 445 -15.57 36.75 14.31
N ALA A 446 -14.64 37.69 14.13
CA ALA A 446 -13.84 38.26 15.21
C ALA A 446 -14.70 39.02 16.25
N ILE A 447 -15.59 39.90 15.79
CA ILE A 447 -16.43 40.69 16.67
C ILE A 447 -17.46 39.81 17.40
N ALA A 448 -18.07 38.83 16.72
CA ALA A 448 -18.96 37.89 17.38
C ALA A 448 -18.25 37.09 18.47
N ALA A 449 -17.02 36.58 18.20
CA ALA A 449 -16.21 35.86 19.18
C ALA A 449 -15.94 36.76 20.41
N ILE A 450 -15.48 37.97 20.22
CA ILE A 450 -15.19 38.93 21.32
C ILE A 450 -16.45 39.24 22.13
N LEU A 451 -17.61 39.52 21.48
CA LEU A 451 -18.86 39.82 22.16
C LEU A 451 -19.41 38.63 22.97
N LEU A 452 -19.09 37.40 22.55
CA LEU A 452 -19.45 36.18 23.26
C LEU A 452 -18.38 35.76 24.31
N GLY A 453 -17.35 36.59 24.53
CA GLY A 453 -16.33 36.36 25.57
C GLY A 453 -15.19 35.43 25.14
N HIS A 454 -15.08 35.12 23.85
CA HIS A 454 -13.96 34.32 23.32
C HIS A 454 -12.78 35.22 22.95
N LYS A 455 -11.58 34.70 23.17
CA LYS A 455 -10.35 35.39 22.84
C LYS A 455 -10.04 35.26 21.36
N VAL A 456 -9.78 36.38 20.68
CA VAL A 456 -9.30 36.41 19.29
C VAL A 456 -7.81 36.70 19.29
N ILE A 457 -7.01 35.75 18.79
CA ILE A 457 -5.54 35.85 18.74
C ILE A 457 -5.10 36.67 17.53
N ARG A 458 -5.76 36.47 16.38
CA ARG A 458 -5.41 37.12 15.12
C ARG A 458 -6.56 37.07 14.12
N ALA A 459 -6.68 38.08 13.28
CA ALA A 459 -7.56 38.09 12.13
C ALA A 459 -6.77 38.48 10.86
N THR A 460 -6.95 37.77 9.74
CA THR A 460 -6.27 38.04 8.48
C THR A 460 -7.18 37.85 7.29
N ILE A 461 -6.93 38.66 6.24
CA ILE A 461 -7.61 38.56 4.94
C ILE A 461 -6.67 38.18 3.80
N HIS A 462 -5.52 37.63 4.13
CA HIS A 462 -4.59 37.14 3.12
C HIS A 462 -5.14 35.89 2.44
N SER A 463 -5.44 36.01 1.15
CA SER A 463 -5.87 34.87 0.35
C SER A 463 -4.72 33.94 0.02
N THR A 464 -5.04 32.65 -0.14
CA THR A 464 -4.04 31.60 -0.43
C THR A 464 -4.24 30.94 -1.77
N THR A 465 -3.24 30.18 -2.17
CA THR A 465 -3.29 29.33 -3.37
C THR A 465 -4.34 28.22 -3.26
N SER A 466 -4.77 27.85 -2.06
CA SER A 466 -5.84 26.88 -1.82
C SER A 466 -7.25 27.46 -1.95
N GLY A 467 -7.38 28.77 -2.14
CA GLY A 467 -8.67 29.44 -2.32
C GLY A 467 -9.32 29.95 -1.04
N VAL A 468 -8.65 29.84 0.12
CA VAL A 468 -9.10 30.42 1.39
C VAL A 468 -8.85 31.93 1.33
N GLY A 469 -9.88 32.73 1.64
CA GLY A 469 -9.83 34.20 1.53
C GLY A 469 -9.28 34.90 2.76
N GLY A 470 -9.43 34.31 3.94
CA GLY A 470 -8.99 34.84 5.23
C GLY A 470 -9.32 33.84 6.34
N PHE A 471 -8.98 34.19 7.59
CA PHE A 471 -9.40 33.44 8.77
C PHE A 471 -9.26 34.26 10.05
N VAL A 472 -10.02 33.87 11.08
CA VAL A 472 -9.89 34.37 12.45
C VAL A 472 -9.40 33.24 13.35
N MET A 473 -8.27 33.45 14.01
CA MET A 473 -7.70 32.52 14.97
C MET A 473 -8.22 32.84 16.38
N GLN A 474 -8.96 31.90 16.95
CA GLN A 474 -9.48 32.02 18.32
C GLN A 474 -8.61 31.24 19.29
N GLY A 475 -8.52 31.69 20.54
CA GLY A 475 -7.98 30.91 21.63
C GLY A 475 -8.95 29.78 22.00
N SER A 476 -8.45 28.59 22.28
CA SER A 476 -9.30 27.51 22.76
C SER A 476 -9.51 27.59 24.27
N SER A 477 -10.61 27.03 24.76
CA SER A 477 -10.81 26.86 26.19
C SER A 477 -10.00 25.67 26.67
N GLU A 478 -9.33 25.79 27.83
CA GLU A 478 -8.58 24.67 28.46
C GLU A 478 -9.50 23.54 28.95
N ASN A 479 -10.83 23.74 28.87
CA ASN A 479 -11.82 22.81 29.39
C ASN A 479 -11.96 21.57 28.49
N GLN A 480 -11.90 20.39 29.12
CA GLN A 480 -12.11 19.11 28.43
C GLN A 480 -13.55 18.90 27.97
N MET A 481 -14.52 19.49 28.69
CA MET A 481 -15.93 19.35 28.42
C MET A 481 -16.46 20.69 27.97
N GLN A 482 -17.12 20.73 26.81
CA GLN A 482 -17.83 21.90 26.33
C GLN A 482 -19.21 21.95 26.96
N THR A 483 -19.54 23.07 27.52
CA THR A 483 -20.88 23.34 28.00
C THR A 483 -21.86 23.59 26.83
N LYS A 484 -23.16 23.47 27.07
CA LYS A 484 -24.19 23.84 26.10
C LYS A 484 -23.97 25.25 25.55
N GLN A 485 -23.66 26.20 26.45
CA GLN A 485 -23.44 27.60 26.09
C GLN A 485 -22.24 27.78 25.17
N GLU A 486 -21.11 27.17 25.50
CA GLU A 486 -19.91 27.24 24.65
C GLU A 486 -20.16 26.66 23.24
N LEU A 487 -20.92 25.57 23.15
CA LEU A 487 -21.27 24.99 21.84
C LEU A 487 -22.24 25.90 21.06
N GLU A 488 -23.22 26.51 21.73
CA GLU A 488 -24.12 27.51 21.12
C GLU A 488 -23.33 28.73 20.62
N ASP A 489 -22.34 29.18 21.38
CA ASP A 489 -21.50 30.32 20.99
C ASP A 489 -20.64 29.99 19.78
N GLN A 490 -20.09 28.77 19.71
CA GLN A 490 -19.37 28.29 18.50
C GLN A 490 -20.28 28.26 17.25
N ILE A 491 -21.56 27.87 17.41
CA ILE A 491 -22.52 27.88 16.31
C ILE A 491 -22.79 29.33 15.85
N ARG A 492 -22.97 30.26 16.80
CA ARG A 492 -23.18 31.68 16.51
C ARG A 492 -21.97 32.28 15.79
N ILE A 493 -20.77 31.97 16.26
CA ILE A 493 -19.52 32.41 15.63
C ILE A 493 -19.40 31.85 14.20
N CYS A 494 -19.76 30.60 13.96
CA CYS A 494 -19.76 30.04 12.60
C CYS A 494 -20.72 30.81 11.66
N TYR A 495 -21.85 31.27 12.14
CA TYR A 495 -22.77 32.05 11.31
C TYR A 495 -22.40 33.54 11.18
N ALA A 496 -21.44 34.05 11.97
CA ALA A 496 -21.15 35.47 12.07
C ALA A 496 -20.58 36.07 10.78
N GLY A 497 -19.73 35.35 10.06
CA GLY A 497 -19.26 35.81 8.76
C GLY A 497 -20.38 36.04 7.77
N ARG A 498 -21.30 35.08 7.63
CA ARG A 498 -22.51 35.21 6.80
C ARG A 498 -23.44 36.31 7.27
N ALA A 499 -23.60 36.48 8.57
CA ALA A 499 -24.46 37.54 9.12
C ALA A 499 -23.88 38.93 8.84
N SER A 500 -22.56 39.09 8.95
CA SER A 500 -21.84 40.32 8.60
C SER A 500 -22.00 40.68 7.11
N GLU A 501 -21.78 39.70 6.21
CA GLU A 501 -22.04 39.87 4.77
C GLU A 501 -23.50 40.35 4.54
N TYR A 502 -24.47 39.70 5.17
CA TYR A 502 -25.90 40.04 5.02
C TYR A 502 -26.23 41.47 5.47
N ILE A 503 -25.67 41.92 6.59
CA ILE A 503 -25.88 43.27 7.09
C ILE A 503 -25.33 44.29 6.09
N LYS A 504 -24.09 44.10 5.58
CA LYS A 504 -23.41 45.04 4.69
C LYS A 504 -23.96 45.03 3.27
N PHE A 505 -24.05 43.85 2.67
CA PHE A 505 -24.31 43.70 1.23
C PHE A 505 -25.75 43.28 0.90
N LYS A 506 -26.61 43.01 1.92
CA LYS A 506 -27.98 42.50 1.81
C LYS A 506 -28.02 41.10 1.17
N SER A 507 -29.21 40.61 0.85
CA SER A 507 -29.43 39.27 0.30
C SER A 507 -28.69 38.98 -1.01
N ASP A 508 -28.54 39.99 -1.84
CA ASP A 508 -27.98 39.86 -3.20
C ASP A 508 -26.44 39.88 -3.22
N GLY A 509 -25.84 40.33 -2.10
CA GLY A 509 -24.38 40.41 -1.98
C GLY A 509 -23.71 39.35 -1.13
N ILE A 510 -24.47 38.37 -0.64
CA ILE A 510 -23.90 37.23 0.10
C ILE A 510 -23.17 36.24 -0.83
N THR A 511 -22.08 35.62 -0.35
CA THR A 511 -21.17 34.84 -1.19
C THR A 511 -21.15 33.37 -0.80
N THR A 512 -20.46 32.55 -1.62
CA THR A 512 -20.19 31.13 -1.31
C THR A 512 -19.12 30.95 -0.23
N GLY A 513 -18.45 32.01 0.22
CA GLY A 513 -17.36 31.98 1.20
C GLY A 513 -17.73 31.30 2.51
N ALA A 514 -18.96 31.51 2.99
CA ALA A 514 -19.44 30.92 4.24
C ALA A 514 -19.80 29.42 4.17
N SER A 515 -19.54 28.72 3.08
CA SER A 515 -19.94 27.29 2.90
C SER A 515 -19.35 26.37 3.96
N ASN A 516 -18.08 26.55 4.31
CA ASN A 516 -17.39 25.75 5.33
C ASN A 516 -17.93 26.02 6.74
N ASP A 517 -18.25 27.28 7.05
CA ASP A 517 -18.79 27.69 8.35
C ASP A 517 -20.21 27.17 8.56
N ILE A 518 -21.02 27.19 7.51
CA ILE A 518 -22.36 26.58 7.52
C ILE A 518 -22.25 25.06 7.74
N GLN A 519 -21.30 24.40 7.13
CA GLN A 519 -21.06 22.95 7.33
C GLN A 519 -20.68 22.66 8.78
N LYS A 520 -19.76 23.42 9.38
CA LYS A 520 -19.37 23.30 10.79
C LYS A 520 -20.57 23.54 11.72
N ALA A 521 -21.30 24.65 11.54
CA ALA A 521 -22.48 24.96 12.32
C ALA A 521 -23.52 23.84 12.27
N THR A 522 -23.77 23.29 11.06
CA THR A 522 -24.69 22.16 10.88
C THR A 522 -24.24 20.93 11.65
N SER A 523 -22.95 20.63 11.66
CA SER A 523 -22.38 19.50 12.40
C SER A 523 -22.56 19.67 13.92
N TYR A 524 -22.31 20.85 14.44
CA TYR A 524 -22.55 21.18 15.86
C TYR A 524 -24.01 21.06 16.26
N ILE A 525 -24.92 21.64 15.48
CA ILE A 525 -26.38 21.59 15.76
C ILE A 525 -26.86 20.13 15.68
N LYS A 526 -26.38 19.37 14.71
CA LYS A 526 -26.67 17.94 14.61
C LYS A 526 -26.23 17.21 15.86
N ALA A 527 -25.02 17.43 16.34
CA ALA A 527 -24.48 16.78 17.54
C ALA A 527 -25.30 17.19 18.81
N MET A 528 -25.70 18.45 18.93
CA MET A 528 -26.56 18.92 20.03
C MET A 528 -27.91 18.19 20.08
N VAL A 529 -28.55 18.00 18.92
CA VAL A 529 -29.88 17.40 18.80
C VAL A 529 -29.81 15.89 18.88
N SER A 530 -28.79 15.27 18.23
CA SER A 530 -28.79 13.81 18.04
C SER A 530 -27.96 13.03 19.06
N SER A 531 -26.99 13.67 19.74
CA SER A 531 -26.02 12.91 20.55
C SER A 531 -25.80 13.45 21.95
N PHE A 532 -25.87 14.78 22.14
CA PHE A 532 -25.54 15.38 23.44
C PHE A 532 -26.75 15.61 24.34
N GLY A 533 -27.98 15.48 23.83
CA GLY A 533 -29.20 15.76 24.59
C GLY A 533 -29.29 17.20 25.08
N TYR A 534 -28.69 18.18 24.37
CA TYR A 534 -28.71 19.60 24.74
C TYR A 534 -29.94 20.34 24.28
N ASP A 535 -30.74 19.75 23.40
CA ASP A 535 -31.97 20.32 22.92
C ASP A 535 -33.16 19.80 23.72
N GLU A 536 -33.90 20.73 24.40
CA GLU A 536 -34.99 20.37 25.31
C GLU A 536 -36.19 19.72 24.60
N GLU A 537 -36.45 20.08 23.34
CA GLU A 537 -37.55 19.50 22.57
C GLU A 537 -37.25 18.11 22.03
N SER A 538 -35.99 17.85 21.71
CA SER A 538 -35.52 16.50 21.27
C SER A 538 -35.32 15.53 22.45
N GLY A 539 -35.23 16.04 23.69
CA GLY A 539 -35.08 15.26 24.90
C GLY A 539 -33.69 14.63 25.06
N LEU A 540 -33.60 13.64 25.95
CA LEU A 540 -32.35 12.95 26.31
C LEU A 540 -32.18 11.63 25.54
N LEU A 541 -32.45 11.61 24.24
CA LEU A 541 -32.34 10.44 23.39
C LEU A 541 -31.14 10.59 22.46
N ASP A 542 -30.37 9.51 22.28
CA ASP A 542 -29.36 9.42 21.23
C ASP A 542 -30.02 8.93 19.92
N TYR A 543 -30.39 9.88 19.09
CA TYR A 543 -31.04 9.60 17.81
C TYR A 543 -30.12 8.93 16.80
N ALA A 544 -28.81 8.95 16.99
CA ALA A 544 -27.87 8.24 16.12
C ALA A 544 -28.04 6.71 16.24
N GLN A 545 -28.61 6.23 17.36
CA GLN A 545 -28.90 4.83 17.62
C GLN A 545 -30.30 4.39 17.13
N LEU A 546 -31.13 5.32 16.66
CA LEU A 546 -32.52 5.05 16.28
C LEU A 546 -32.66 4.86 14.76
N ALA A 547 -33.74 4.19 14.36
CA ALA A 547 -34.00 3.89 12.96
C ALA A 547 -34.22 5.13 12.09
N PRO A 548 -33.90 5.08 10.76
CA PRO A 548 -33.95 6.22 9.84
C PRO A 548 -35.30 6.89 9.70
N GLU A 549 -36.41 6.24 10.06
CA GLU A 549 -37.79 6.77 9.95
C GLU A 549 -38.05 7.97 10.86
N THR A 550 -37.26 8.16 11.93
CA THR A 550 -37.33 9.30 12.86
C THR A 550 -36.60 10.55 12.34
N THR A 551 -35.93 10.46 11.20
CA THR A 551 -34.99 11.50 10.73
C THR A 551 -35.67 12.80 10.27
N THR A 552 -36.93 12.76 9.81
CA THR A 552 -37.64 13.96 9.29
C THR A 552 -37.87 15.00 10.37
N GLY A 553 -38.24 14.59 11.57
CA GLY A 553 -38.42 15.50 12.71
C GLY A 553 -37.11 16.17 13.14
N ILE A 554 -36.02 15.42 13.13
CA ILE A 554 -34.69 15.91 13.48
C ILE A 554 -34.20 16.95 12.48
N ILE A 555 -34.37 16.71 11.18
CA ILE A 555 -33.97 17.68 10.14
C ILE A 555 -34.74 18.99 10.32
N THR A 556 -36.04 18.92 10.58
CA THR A 556 -36.87 20.10 10.84
C THR A 556 -36.37 20.86 12.07
N ARG A 557 -36.02 20.14 13.14
CA ARG A 557 -35.49 20.76 14.37
C ARG A 557 -34.13 21.40 14.14
N ILE A 558 -33.20 20.71 13.44
CA ILE A 558 -31.89 21.27 13.07
C ILE A 558 -32.06 22.56 12.28
N ASN A 559 -32.97 22.60 11.32
CA ASN A 559 -33.24 23.79 10.51
C ASN A 559 -33.80 24.94 11.35
N MET A 560 -34.72 24.67 12.28
CA MET A 560 -35.25 25.69 13.21
C MET A 560 -34.14 26.28 14.09
N LEU A 561 -33.27 25.45 14.65
CA LEU A 561 -32.14 25.89 15.46
C LEU A 561 -31.12 26.70 14.64
N ALA A 562 -30.84 26.27 13.41
CA ALA A 562 -29.96 27.01 12.51
C ALA A 562 -30.47 28.43 12.25
N HIS A 563 -31.76 28.58 11.96
CA HIS A 563 -32.38 29.89 11.80
C HIS A 563 -32.38 30.71 13.10
N LYS A 564 -32.65 30.09 14.25
CA LYS A 564 -32.57 30.75 15.54
C LYS A 564 -31.17 31.34 15.77
N TYR A 565 -30.12 30.53 15.70
CA TYR A 565 -28.75 31.00 15.95
C TYR A 565 -28.26 32.01 14.91
N PHE A 566 -28.67 31.88 13.66
CA PHE A 566 -28.39 32.89 12.64
C PHE A 566 -29.03 34.25 13.00
N ASN A 567 -30.32 34.27 13.43
CA ASN A 567 -31.00 35.47 13.84
C ASN A 567 -30.42 36.06 15.14
N ASP A 568 -30.04 35.23 16.10
CA ASP A 568 -29.36 35.66 17.33
C ASP A 568 -28.08 36.45 16.98
N VAL A 569 -27.24 35.90 16.11
CA VAL A 569 -25.98 36.55 15.71
C VAL A 569 -26.21 37.77 14.82
N LEU A 570 -27.22 37.74 13.97
CA LEU A 570 -27.62 38.90 13.17
C LEU A 570 -27.99 40.10 14.08
N THR A 571 -28.74 39.82 15.14
CA THR A 571 -29.13 40.83 16.15
C THR A 571 -27.89 41.31 16.91
N LEU A 572 -27.01 40.39 17.35
CA LEU A 572 -25.80 40.72 18.07
C LEU A 572 -24.86 41.63 17.27
N LEU A 573 -24.59 41.29 16.01
CA LEU A 573 -23.73 42.08 15.13
C LEU A 573 -24.38 43.40 14.70
N SER A 574 -25.72 43.43 14.50
CA SER A 574 -26.41 44.67 14.15
C SER A 574 -26.30 45.71 15.26
N ALA A 575 -26.32 45.29 16.53
CA ALA A 575 -26.16 46.18 17.69
C ALA A 575 -24.75 46.76 17.85
N SER A 576 -23.75 46.15 17.24
CA SER A 576 -22.32 46.53 17.34
C SER A 576 -21.67 46.65 15.97
N TYR A 577 -22.44 47.04 14.96
CA TYR A 577 -21.97 46.99 13.57
C TYR A 577 -20.88 48.01 13.25
N ASP A 578 -20.83 49.11 13.97
CA ASP A 578 -19.76 50.09 13.98
C ASP A 578 -18.39 49.45 14.26
N LYS A 579 -18.33 48.47 15.18
CA LYS A 579 -17.11 47.72 15.47
C LYS A 579 -16.72 46.80 14.33
N VAL A 580 -17.71 46.18 13.67
CA VAL A 580 -17.44 45.33 12.49
C VAL A 580 -16.89 46.17 11.35
N GLU A 581 -17.49 47.35 11.06
CA GLU A 581 -16.96 48.25 10.03
C GLU A 581 -15.57 48.74 10.34
N LEU A 582 -15.32 49.17 11.57
CA LEU A 582 -14.01 49.62 11.98
C LEU A 582 -12.93 48.53 11.79
N LEU A 583 -13.20 47.29 12.25
CA LEU A 583 -12.25 46.19 12.10
C LEU A 583 -12.05 45.84 10.63
N ALA A 584 -13.10 45.82 9.81
CA ALA A 584 -13.00 45.53 8.37
C ALA A 584 -12.18 46.58 7.63
N GLU A 585 -12.32 47.89 7.93
CA GLU A 585 -11.52 48.95 7.33
C GLU A 585 -10.03 48.79 7.63
N TYR A 586 -9.69 48.42 8.89
CA TYR A 586 -8.30 48.20 9.27
C TYR A 586 -7.74 46.92 8.67
N LEU A 587 -8.50 45.83 8.57
CA LEU A 587 -8.09 44.62 7.85
C LEU A 587 -7.86 44.88 6.36
N ILE A 588 -8.69 45.71 5.71
CA ILE A 588 -8.47 46.11 4.31
C ILE A 588 -7.15 46.88 4.16
N LYS A 589 -6.82 47.72 5.16
CA LYS A 589 -5.62 48.57 5.12
C LYS A 589 -4.33 47.81 5.42
N TYR A 590 -4.34 46.94 6.43
CA TYR A 590 -3.13 46.27 6.94
C TYR A 590 -3.02 44.81 6.51
N GLY A 591 -4.12 44.17 6.11
CA GLY A 591 -4.18 42.77 5.69
C GLY A 591 -4.33 41.76 6.83
N GLU A 592 -3.76 42.10 8.00
CA GLU A 592 -3.89 41.28 9.21
C GLU A 592 -3.81 42.16 10.47
N LEU A 593 -4.37 41.67 11.57
CA LEU A 593 -4.34 42.32 12.89
C LEU A 593 -4.11 41.26 13.98
N THR A 594 -3.21 41.57 14.89
CA THR A 594 -2.92 40.78 16.09
C THR A 594 -3.93 41.04 17.20
N GLU A 595 -3.97 40.19 18.23
CA GLU A 595 -4.82 40.34 19.42
C GLU A 595 -4.70 41.74 20.03
N GLN A 596 -3.49 42.24 20.22
CA GLN A 596 -3.24 43.53 20.85
C GLN A 596 -3.77 44.66 19.99
N GLU A 597 -3.54 44.62 18.68
CA GLU A 597 -4.07 45.62 17.76
C GLU A 597 -5.58 45.61 17.67
N ILE A 598 -6.24 44.43 17.68
CA ILE A 598 -7.69 44.31 17.70
C ILE A 598 -8.26 44.92 18.97
N ASN A 599 -7.68 44.62 20.14
CA ASN A 599 -8.13 45.16 21.42
C ASN A 599 -7.95 46.67 21.48
N ASP A 600 -6.76 47.19 21.11
CA ASP A 600 -6.47 48.61 21.06
C ASP A 600 -7.41 49.36 20.11
N LEU A 601 -7.72 48.78 18.96
CA LEU A 601 -8.63 49.33 17.98
C LEU A 601 -10.07 49.44 18.54
N LEU A 602 -10.55 48.40 19.24
CA LEU A 602 -11.91 48.39 19.79
C LEU A 602 -12.07 49.28 21.03
N GLU A 603 -10.98 49.51 21.80
CA GLU A 603 -10.98 50.37 22.98
C GLU A 603 -10.77 51.85 22.62
N LYS A 604 -9.81 52.14 21.73
CA LYS A 604 -9.35 53.50 21.42
C LYS A 604 -9.94 54.08 20.13
N GLY A 605 -10.53 53.23 19.28
CA GLY A 605 -11.08 53.62 17.97
C GLY A 605 -10.02 53.89 16.89
N SER A 606 -8.75 53.67 17.19
CA SER A 606 -7.64 53.85 16.24
C SER A 606 -6.38 53.05 16.68
N LEU A 607 -5.58 52.63 15.72
CA LEU A 607 -4.26 52.03 15.90
C LEU A 607 -3.15 53.05 15.73
#